data_18dad859b0040c4eef1acdda88bc7a4d
#
_entry.id   18dad859b0040c4eef1acdda88bc7a4d
#
_cell.length_a   1.000
_cell.length_b   1.000
_cell.length_c   1.000
_cell.angle_alpha   90.00
_cell.angle_beta   90.00
_cell.angle_gamma   90.00
#
_symmetry.space_group_name_H-M   'P 1'
#
loop_
_entity.id
_entity.type
_entity.pdbx_description
1 polymer ?
#
loop_
_entity_poly.entity_id
_entity_poly.type
_entity_poly.pdbx_seq_one_letter_code
_entity_poly.pdbx_strand_id
1 'polypeptide(L)'
;MKKLTTLILALLGLTGASCASDYEMDTFHTKSGKEVRFHALVHASIRIQYNGLEIQVDPVRELGNRTIDYTAMPKADYILITHEHGDHFDKEAIKQLEDKGTMVILNGRCSEMLGYGEKMKNYDQLHLSEDISIEAVPAYNITEGRTQFHPKGRDNGYILTLDGLRIYIAGDTEDIPEMAEIKDIDIAFLPCNQPYTMTTEQLVRAARTIRPRVLFPYHYGQTNVSGLPTELKDDGVDVRIRHYE
;
A
#
# COMPACT_ATOMS: atom_id res chain seq x y z
N MET A 1 31.79 -28.57 60.99
CA MET A 1 32.23 -28.27 59.62
C MET A 1 31.00 -28.37 58.72
N LYS A 2 30.31 -27.26 58.42
CA LYS A 2 29.14 -27.19 57.56
C LYS A 2 29.57 -26.94 56.14
N LYS A 3 29.28 -27.85 55.21
CA LYS A 3 29.53 -27.68 53.78
C LYS A 3 28.44 -26.78 53.18
N LEU A 4 28.89 -25.64 52.68
CA LEU A 4 28.03 -24.72 51.95
C LEU A 4 27.95 -25.19 50.46
N THR A 5 26.79 -25.63 50.02
CA THR A 5 26.57 -26.04 48.64
C THR A 5 26.05 -24.82 47.88
N THR A 6 26.89 -24.25 47.00
CA THR A 6 26.54 -23.13 46.14
C THR A 6 25.73 -23.64 44.98
N LEU A 7 24.45 -23.26 44.93
CA LEU A 7 23.55 -23.54 43.83
C LEU A 7 23.81 -22.46 42.72
N ILE A 8 24.41 -22.86 41.61
CA ILE A 8 24.57 -22.01 40.45
C ILE A 8 23.27 -22.09 39.65
N LEU A 9 22.47 -21.04 39.71
CA LEU A 9 21.29 -20.87 38.84
C LEU A 9 21.79 -20.41 37.46
N ALA A 10 21.78 -21.33 36.49
CA ALA A 10 22.03 -20.97 35.11
C ALA A 10 20.78 -20.26 34.55
N LEU A 11 20.86 -18.93 34.40
CA LEU A 11 19.89 -18.15 33.65
C LEU A 11 20.06 -18.48 32.15
N LEU A 12 19.23 -19.37 31.63
CA LEU A 12 19.06 -19.48 30.18
C LEU A 12 18.33 -18.21 29.70
N GLY A 13 19.13 -17.30 29.17
CA GLY A 13 18.59 -16.19 28.39
C GLY A 13 17.91 -16.73 27.14
N LEU A 14 16.58 -16.77 27.15
CA LEU A 14 15.83 -16.84 25.90
C LEU A 14 16.07 -15.53 25.15
N THR A 15 17.01 -15.54 24.21
CA THR A 15 17.04 -14.55 23.14
C THR A 15 15.84 -14.85 22.24
N GLY A 16 14.70 -14.31 22.61
CA GLY A 16 13.58 -14.19 21.70
C GLY A 16 14.05 -13.31 20.54
N ALA A 17 14.23 -13.92 19.37
CA ALA A 17 14.35 -13.16 18.15
C ALA A 17 13.07 -12.33 18.02
N SER A 18 13.15 -11.05 18.36
CA SER A 18 12.11 -10.07 18.09
C SER A 18 12.10 -9.90 16.58
N CYS A 19 11.20 -10.62 15.91
CA CYS A 19 10.80 -10.31 14.55
C CYS A 19 9.81 -9.12 14.62
N ALA A 20 10.26 -8.01 15.21
CA ALA A 20 9.61 -6.72 15.05
C ALA A 20 10.04 -6.25 13.66
N SER A 21 9.10 -6.13 12.76
CA SER A 21 9.32 -5.60 11.42
C SER A 21 9.98 -4.23 11.52
N ASP A 22 11.12 -4.05 10.87
CA ASP A 22 11.83 -2.77 10.74
C ASP A 22 11.08 -1.75 9.86
N TYR A 23 9.78 -2.00 9.60
CA TYR A 23 8.94 -1.16 8.75
C TYR A 23 8.21 -0.09 9.56
N GLU A 24 8.23 1.15 9.05
CA GLU A 24 7.42 2.23 9.64
C GLU A 24 5.95 1.88 9.58
N MET A 25 5.25 2.11 10.69
CA MET A 25 3.85 1.75 10.86
C MET A 25 3.03 2.95 11.33
N ASP A 26 1.85 3.11 10.75
CA ASP A 26 0.83 4.07 11.19
C ASP A 26 -0.43 3.32 11.62
N THR A 27 -1.03 3.80 12.71
CA THR A 27 -2.29 3.26 13.23
C THR A 27 -3.41 4.27 13.08
N PHE A 28 -4.55 3.79 12.57
CA PHE A 28 -5.80 4.52 12.43
C PHE A 28 -6.94 3.73 13.05
N HIS A 29 -8.11 4.37 13.16
CA HIS A 29 -9.31 3.73 13.63
C HIS A 29 -10.46 3.97 12.67
N THR A 30 -11.26 2.94 12.43
CA THR A 30 -12.47 2.98 11.62
C THR A 30 -13.58 3.76 12.33
N LYS A 31 -14.73 3.93 11.68
CA LYS A 31 -15.88 4.63 12.30
C LYS A 31 -16.41 3.91 13.55
N SER A 32 -16.33 2.58 13.62
CA SER A 32 -16.72 1.82 14.83
C SER A 32 -15.60 1.69 15.87
N GLY A 33 -14.40 2.26 15.60
CA GLY A 33 -13.26 2.23 16.51
C GLY A 33 -12.34 1.02 16.35
N LYS A 34 -12.51 0.20 15.31
CA LYS A 34 -11.59 -0.92 15.01
C LYS A 34 -10.26 -0.36 14.51
N GLU A 35 -9.17 -0.98 14.95
CA GLU A 35 -7.81 -0.57 14.57
C GLU A 35 -7.46 -1.02 13.15
N VAL A 36 -6.80 -0.14 12.41
CA VAL A 36 -6.19 -0.39 11.09
C VAL A 36 -4.74 0.04 11.14
N ARG A 37 -3.81 -0.86 10.80
CA ARG A 37 -2.38 -0.57 10.75
C ARG A 37 -1.88 -0.63 9.31
N PHE A 38 -1.10 0.37 8.94
CA PHE A 38 -0.42 0.47 7.65
C PHE A 38 1.07 0.34 7.86
N HIS A 39 1.72 -0.56 7.14
CA HIS A 39 3.17 -0.69 7.12
C HIS A 39 3.71 -0.29 5.75
N ALA A 40 4.64 0.65 5.74
CA ALA A 40 5.40 1.01 4.55
C ALA A 40 6.47 -0.05 4.31
N LEU A 41 6.35 -0.85 3.25
CA LEU A 41 7.30 -1.92 2.98
C LEU A 41 8.42 -1.45 2.05
N VAL A 42 8.14 -1.37 0.76
CA VAL A 42 9.08 -0.89 -0.25
C VAL A 42 8.31 -0.27 -1.41
N HIS A 43 8.73 0.88 -1.90
CA HIS A 43 8.23 1.55 -3.10
C HIS A 43 6.72 1.81 -3.06
N ALA A 44 5.93 0.94 -3.68
CA ALA A 44 4.46 0.99 -3.63
C ALA A 44 3.84 -0.13 -2.79
N SER A 45 4.68 -1.00 -2.20
CA SER A 45 4.20 -2.14 -1.41
C SER A 45 3.74 -1.68 -0.03
N ILE A 46 2.48 -1.97 0.29
CA ILE A 46 1.84 -1.62 1.55
C ILE A 46 1.25 -2.90 2.18
N ARG A 47 1.52 -3.11 3.47
CA ARG A 47 0.82 -4.11 4.27
C ARG A 47 -0.22 -3.42 5.14
N ILE A 48 -1.45 -3.91 5.11
CA ILE A 48 -2.57 -3.37 5.90
C ILE A 48 -3.11 -4.47 6.79
N GLN A 49 -3.22 -4.19 8.08
CA GLN A 49 -3.82 -5.09 9.05
C GLN A 49 -5.14 -4.49 9.55
N TYR A 50 -6.22 -5.25 9.48
CA TYR A 50 -7.54 -4.83 9.91
C TYR A 50 -8.31 -6.00 10.51
N ASN A 51 -8.71 -5.89 11.79
CA ASN A 51 -9.59 -6.85 12.47
C ASN A 51 -9.18 -8.33 12.29
N GLY A 52 -7.89 -8.62 12.36
CA GLY A 52 -7.31 -9.95 12.15
C GLY A 52 -7.06 -10.33 10.70
N LEU A 53 -7.46 -9.51 9.74
CA LEU A 53 -7.17 -9.70 8.32
C LEU A 53 -5.81 -9.09 7.93
N GLU A 54 -5.16 -9.75 6.99
CA GLU A 54 -3.92 -9.32 6.34
C GLU A 54 -4.20 -8.96 4.89
N ILE A 55 -3.95 -7.70 4.52
CA ILE A 55 -4.13 -7.19 3.16
C ILE A 55 -2.78 -6.71 2.65
N GLN A 56 -2.41 -7.12 1.45
CA GLN A 56 -1.17 -6.71 0.80
C GLN A 56 -1.49 -5.95 -0.49
N VAL A 57 -0.74 -4.89 -0.75
CA VAL A 57 -0.86 -4.09 -1.97
C VAL A 57 0.46 -4.12 -2.69
N ASP A 58 0.44 -4.43 -3.98
CA ASP A 58 1.59 -4.44 -4.88
C ASP A 58 2.85 -5.07 -4.25
N PRO A 59 2.77 -6.33 -3.74
CA PRO A 59 3.90 -6.94 -3.06
C PRO A 59 5.03 -7.26 -4.04
N VAL A 60 6.24 -6.74 -3.72
CA VAL A 60 7.48 -7.07 -4.44
C VAL A 60 8.57 -7.45 -3.45
N ARG A 61 9.38 -8.48 -3.80
CA ARG A 61 10.42 -9.00 -2.91
C ARG A 61 11.70 -8.18 -2.93
N GLU A 62 12.01 -7.61 -4.07
CA GLU A 62 13.29 -6.90 -4.27
C GLU A 62 13.07 -5.65 -5.10
N LEU A 63 13.56 -4.51 -4.58
CA LEU A 63 13.63 -3.28 -5.33
C LEU A 63 14.79 -2.42 -4.82
N GLY A 64 15.67 -2.02 -5.72
CA GLY A 64 16.89 -1.30 -5.37
C GLY A 64 17.76 -2.11 -4.42
N ASN A 65 17.99 -1.58 -3.22
CA ASN A 65 18.78 -2.23 -2.16
C ASN A 65 17.94 -2.92 -1.09
N ARG A 66 16.60 -2.96 -1.27
CA ARG A 66 15.67 -3.52 -0.28
C ARG A 66 15.19 -4.89 -0.71
N THR A 67 15.13 -5.78 0.26
CA THR A 67 14.58 -7.12 0.11
C THR A 67 13.53 -7.36 1.19
N ILE A 68 12.35 -7.83 0.78
CA ILE A 68 11.26 -8.18 1.68
C ILE A 68 11.12 -9.71 1.71
N ASP A 69 11.19 -10.28 2.90
CA ASP A 69 10.91 -11.70 3.12
C ASP A 69 9.43 -11.90 3.48
N TYR A 70 8.62 -12.13 2.48
CA TYR A 70 7.19 -12.40 2.68
C TYR A 70 6.92 -13.76 3.32
N THR A 71 7.90 -14.69 3.33
CA THR A 71 7.72 -15.99 4.01
C THR A 71 7.69 -15.84 5.53
N ALA A 72 8.24 -14.75 6.06
CA ALA A 72 8.20 -14.40 7.48
C ALA A 72 6.90 -13.68 7.89
N MET A 73 6.04 -13.31 6.94
CA MET A 73 4.77 -12.64 7.18
C MET A 73 3.61 -13.63 7.25
N PRO A 74 2.50 -13.29 7.94
CA PRO A 74 1.25 -14.05 7.83
C PRO A 74 0.77 -14.12 6.38
N LYS A 75 0.03 -15.18 6.06
CA LYS A 75 -0.64 -15.29 4.76
C LYS A 75 -1.68 -14.18 4.63
N ALA A 76 -1.82 -13.66 3.41
CA ALA A 76 -2.76 -12.60 3.13
C ALA A 76 -4.18 -13.15 2.93
N ASP A 77 -5.17 -12.45 3.47
CA ASP A 77 -6.57 -12.67 3.10
C ASP A 77 -6.86 -12.05 1.73
N TYR A 78 -6.29 -10.88 1.48
CA TYR A 78 -6.46 -10.14 0.22
C TYR A 78 -5.12 -9.62 -0.28
N ILE A 79 -4.90 -9.75 -1.61
CA ILE A 79 -3.76 -9.16 -2.32
C ILE A 79 -4.32 -8.28 -3.44
N LEU A 80 -4.05 -6.98 -3.40
CA LEU A 80 -4.46 -6.01 -4.41
C LEU A 80 -3.27 -5.70 -5.31
N ILE A 81 -3.44 -5.84 -6.62
CA ILE A 81 -2.42 -5.51 -7.62
C ILE A 81 -2.97 -4.42 -8.54
N THR A 82 -2.25 -3.29 -8.59
CA THR A 82 -2.67 -2.14 -9.39
C THR A 82 -2.40 -2.34 -10.88
N HIS A 83 -1.20 -2.83 -11.22
CA HIS A 83 -0.79 -3.06 -12.61
C HIS A 83 0.41 -4.02 -12.74
N GLU A 84 0.84 -4.31 -13.97
CA GLU A 84 1.76 -5.41 -14.28
C GLU A 84 3.25 -5.06 -14.26
N HIS A 85 3.66 -3.84 -13.95
CA HIS A 85 5.09 -3.51 -13.89
C HIS A 85 5.79 -4.27 -12.75
N GLY A 86 7.07 -4.59 -12.94
CA GLY A 86 7.81 -5.48 -12.05
C GLY A 86 8.06 -4.92 -10.65
N ASP A 87 7.89 -3.62 -10.45
CA ASP A 87 7.95 -2.91 -9.18
C ASP A 87 6.60 -2.86 -8.43
N HIS A 88 5.53 -3.49 -9.01
CA HIS A 88 4.20 -3.66 -8.41
C HIS A 88 3.70 -5.10 -8.45
N PHE A 89 4.20 -5.92 -9.38
CA PHE A 89 3.70 -7.26 -9.66
C PHE A 89 4.81 -8.31 -9.64
N ASP A 90 5.05 -8.90 -8.46
CA ASP A 90 5.97 -10.02 -8.27
C ASP A 90 5.20 -11.30 -7.95
N LYS A 91 5.14 -12.23 -8.92
CA LYS A 91 4.40 -13.50 -8.79
C LYS A 91 4.92 -14.38 -7.65
N GLU A 92 6.22 -14.32 -7.36
CA GLU A 92 6.78 -15.08 -6.24
C GLU A 92 6.45 -14.45 -4.90
N ALA A 93 6.35 -13.11 -4.81
CA ALA A 93 5.83 -12.43 -3.63
C ALA A 93 4.37 -12.85 -3.36
N ILE A 94 3.52 -12.81 -4.40
CA ILE A 94 2.13 -13.27 -4.32
C ILE A 94 2.08 -14.71 -3.82
N LYS A 95 2.85 -15.62 -4.42
CA LYS A 95 2.92 -17.04 -4.02
C LYS A 95 3.39 -17.25 -2.58
N GLN A 96 4.30 -16.41 -2.09
CA GLN A 96 4.75 -16.46 -0.69
C GLN A 96 3.67 -15.98 0.28
N LEU A 97 2.78 -15.08 -0.14
CA LEU A 97 1.72 -14.52 0.68
C LEU A 97 0.41 -15.30 0.62
N GLU A 98 0.14 -16.01 -0.47
CA GLU A 98 -1.14 -16.69 -0.66
C GLU A 98 -1.24 -18.04 0.04
N ASP A 99 -2.47 -18.42 0.41
CA ASP A 99 -2.89 -19.75 0.73
C ASP A 99 -4.23 -20.07 0.04
N LYS A 100 -4.93 -21.14 0.48
CA LYS A 100 -6.21 -21.55 -0.13
C LYS A 100 -7.35 -20.56 0.07
N GLY A 101 -7.23 -19.66 1.04
CA GLY A 101 -8.24 -18.65 1.37
C GLY A 101 -7.95 -17.28 0.77
N THR A 102 -6.76 -17.06 0.26
CA THR A 102 -6.34 -15.76 -0.27
C THR A 102 -7.10 -15.40 -1.54
N MET A 103 -7.66 -14.19 -1.59
CA MET A 103 -8.22 -13.62 -2.82
C MET A 103 -7.23 -12.61 -3.41
N VAL A 104 -6.76 -12.87 -4.63
CA VAL A 104 -5.91 -11.93 -5.39
C VAL A 104 -6.80 -11.10 -6.30
N ILE A 105 -6.81 -9.78 -6.11
CA ILE A 105 -7.64 -8.81 -6.83
C ILE A 105 -6.74 -7.96 -7.72
N LEU A 106 -7.04 -7.88 -9.01
CA LEU A 106 -6.11 -7.35 -9.98
C LEU A 106 -6.80 -6.91 -11.28
N ASN A 107 -6.08 -6.20 -12.15
CA ASN A 107 -6.60 -5.85 -13.47
C ASN A 107 -6.56 -7.06 -14.45
N GLY A 108 -7.19 -6.91 -15.62
CA GLY A 108 -7.29 -7.99 -16.61
C GLY A 108 -5.91 -8.49 -17.08
N ARG A 109 -4.94 -7.59 -17.28
CA ARG A 109 -3.60 -7.93 -17.75
C ARG A 109 -2.79 -8.71 -16.70
N CYS A 110 -2.83 -8.29 -15.45
CA CYS A 110 -2.21 -9.03 -14.35
C CYS A 110 -2.84 -10.43 -14.20
N SER A 111 -4.17 -10.55 -14.34
CA SER A 111 -4.86 -11.84 -14.30
C SER A 111 -4.43 -12.77 -15.42
N GLU A 112 -4.28 -12.26 -16.64
CA GLU A 112 -3.75 -13.05 -17.76
C GLU A 112 -2.32 -13.53 -17.50
N MET A 113 -1.47 -12.66 -16.93
CA MET A 113 -0.08 -12.99 -16.62
C MET A 113 0.05 -13.96 -15.43
N LEU A 114 -0.82 -13.83 -14.41
CA LEU A 114 -0.82 -14.70 -13.23
C LEU A 114 -1.50 -16.05 -13.53
N GLY A 115 -2.54 -16.03 -14.35
CA GLY A 115 -3.35 -17.20 -14.72
C GLY A 115 -4.60 -17.40 -13.87
N TYR A 116 -4.84 -16.53 -12.85
CA TYR A 116 -6.00 -16.57 -11.94
C TYR A 116 -6.20 -15.19 -11.30
N GLY A 117 -7.13 -15.10 -10.35
CA GLY A 117 -7.48 -13.92 -9.54
C GLY A 117 -8.80 -13.27 -9.95
N GLU A 118 -9.34 -12.47 -9.04
CA GLU A 118 -10.57 -11.70 -9.24
C GLU A 118 -10.27 -10.45 -10.08
N LYS A 119 -10.83 -10.41 -11.28
CA LYS A 119 -10.56 -9.31 -12.23
C LYS A 119 -11.46 -8.12 -11.96
N MET A 120 -10.84 -6.96 -11.80
CA MET A 120 -11.53 -5.68 -11.77
C MET A 120 -11.03 -4.78 -12.91
N LYS A 121 -11.93 -4.08 -13.55
CA LYS A 121 -11.65 -2.97 -14.46
C LYS A 121 -12.07 -1.66 -13.79
N ASN A 122 -11.62 -0.53 -14.32
CA ASN A 122 -12.03 0.78 -13.81
C ASN A 122 -13.53 0.86 -13.62
N TYR A 123 -13.98 1.38 -12.47
CA TYR A 123 -15.37 1.55 -12.01
C TYR A 123 -16.08 0.29 -11.51
N ASP A 124 -15.42 -0.88 -11.54
CA ASP A 124 -15.97 -2.07 -10.89
C ASP A 124 -15.94 -1.90 -9.36
N GLN A 125 -16.93 -2.51 -8.70
CA GLN A 125 -17.06 -2.56 -7.25
C GLN A 125 -17.13 -4.01 -6.78
N LEU A 126 -16.41 -4.33 -5.72
CA LEU A 126 -16.39 -5.64 -5.09
C LEU A 126 -16.71 -5.51 -3.60
N HIS A 127 -17.78 -6.16 -3.16
CA HIS A 127 -18.13 -6.23 -1.75
C HIS A 127 -17.64 -7.55 -1.17
N LEU A 128 -16.69 -7.48 -0.24
CA LEU A 128 -16.09 -8.65 0.40
C LEU A 128 -16.84 -9.05 1.68
N SER A 129 -17.40 -8.06 2.39
CA SER A 129 -18.26 -8.24 3.57
C SER A 129 -19.13 -6.99 3.77
N GLU A 130 -19.92 -6.94 4.85
CA GLU A 130 -20.66 -5.72 5.25
C GLU A 130 -19.73 -4.54 5.52
N ASP A 131 -18.53 -4.81 6.05
CA ASP A 131 -17.56 -3.82 6.48
C ASP A 131 -16.48 -3.53 5.42
N ILE A 132 -16.34 -4.37 4.36
CA ILE A 132 -15.20 -4.30 3.44
C ILE A 132 -15.69 -4.23 1.99
N SER A 133 -15.30 -3.17 1.29
CA SER A 133 -15.51 -3.04 -0.15
C SER A 133 -14.30 -2.44 -0.85
N ILE A 134 -14.18 -2.74 -2.13
CA ILE A 134 -13.12 -2.24 -3.02
C ILE A 134 -13.78 -1.66 -4.26
N GLU A 135 -13.38 -0.44 -4.63
CA GLU A 135 -13.74 0.21 -5.88
C GLU A 135 -12.48 0.33 -6.73
N ALA A 136 -12.48 -0.16 -7.96
CA ALA A 136 -11.40 0.08 -8.90
C ALA A 136 -11.61 1.42 -9.60
N VAL A 137 -10.61 2.29 -9.54
CA VAL A 137 -10.63 3.61 -10.15
C VAL A 137 -9.54 3.73 -11.22
N PRO A 138 -9.67 4.64 -12.21
CA PRO A 138 -8.65 4.82 -13.24
C PRO A 138 -7.29 5.23 -12.64
N ALA A 139 -6.22 4.64 -13.19
CA ALA A 139 -4.84 5.05 -12.97
C ALA A 139 -4.15 5.13 -14.33
N TYR A 140 -3.63 6.30 -14.73
CA TYR A 140 -2.98 6.48 -16.03
C TYR A 140 -2.23 7.81 -16.12
N ASN A 141 -1.38 7.95 -17.15
CA ASN A 141 -0.66 9.18 -17.44
C ASN A 141 -1.35 10.00 -18.54
N ILE A 142 -1.31 11.32 -18.39
CA ILE A 142 -1.91 12.30 -19.32
C ILE A 142 -0.89 13.18 -20.02
N THR A 143 0.34 13.28 -19.50
CA THR A 143 1.40 14.11 -20.09
C THR A 143 1.87 13.50 -21.40
N GLU A 144 1.95 14.32 -22.47
CA GLU A 144 2.50 13.91 -23.77
C GLU A 144 3.90 13.31 -23.60
N GLY A 145 4.16 12.18 -24.26
CA GLY A 145 5.42 11.42 -24.14
C GLY A 145 5.53 10.56 -22.90
N ARG A 146 4.49 10.49 -22.05
CA ARG A 146 4.47 9.64 -20.84
C ARG A 146 3.28 8.66 -20.79
N THR A 147 2.28 8.84 -21.64
CA THR A 147 1.08 8.00 -21.70
C THR A 147 1.37 6.54 -22.01
N GLN A 148 2.54 6.22 -22.58
CA GLN A 148 2.95 4.83 -22.85
C GLN A 148 3.31 4.05 -21.58
N PHE A 149 3.72 4.72 -20.50
CA PHE A 149 4.03 4.05 -19.24
C PHE A 149 2.75 3.49 -18.62
N HIS A 150 1.73 4.33 -18.50
CA HIS A 150 0.43 3.98 -17.93
C HIS A 150 -0.69 4.46 -18.84
N PRO A 151 -1.09 3.66 -19.86
CA PRO A 151 -2.14 4.05 -20.80
C PRO A 151 -3.52 4.02 -20.15
N LYS A 152 -4.39 4.97 -20.54
CA LYS A 152 -5.75 5.07 -20.02
C LYS A 152 -6.56 3.78 -20.22
N GLY A 153 -7.23 3.32 -19.15
CA GLY A 153 -8.16 2.19 -19.17
C GLY A 153 -7.50 0.82 -18.96
N ARG A 154 -6.17 0.77 -18.70
CA ARG A 154 -5.45 -0.48 -18.44
C ARG A 154 -5.29 -0.75 -16.95
N ASP A 155 -4.83 0.24 -16.20
CA ASP A 155 -4.38 0.09 -14.83
C ASP A 155 -5.45 0.55 -13.84
N ASN A 156 -5.42 0.01 -12.64
CA ASN A 156 -6.31 0.37 -11.55
C ASN A 156 -5.57 1.09 -10.42
N GLY A 157 -6.17 2.16 -9.90
CA GLY A 157 -6.09 2.47 -8.49
C GLY A 157 -7.23 1.79 -7.75
N TYR A 158 -7.20 1.80 -6.42
CA TYR A 158 -8.25 1.21 -5.59
C TYR A 158 -8.70 2.18 -4.49
N ILE A 159 -10.00 2.19 -4.21
CA ILE A 159 -10.55 2.74 -2.99
C ILE A 159 -10.98 1.56 -2.12
N LEU A 160 -10.20 1.27 -1.09
CA LEU A 160 -10.50 0.25 -0.09
C LEU A 160 -11.28 0.91 1.05
N THR A 161 -12.47 0.40 1.33
CA THR A 161 -13.27 0.84 2.48
C THR A 161 -13.25 -0.23 3.56
N LEU A 162 -12.82 0.14 4.77
CA LEU A 162 -12.78 -0.72 5.96
C LEU A 162 -13.66 -0.08 7.04
N ASP A 163 -14.86 -0.61 7.27
CA ASP A 163 -15.81 -0.11 8.27
C ASP A 163 -15.93 1.43 8.22
N GLY A 164 -16.13 1.94 7.01
CA GLY A 164 -16.29 3.34 6.70
C GLY A 164 -15.02 4.19 6.69
N LEU A 165 -13.84 3.65 6.98
CA LEU A 165 -12.55 4.29 6.70
C LEU A 165 -12.21 4.10 5.21
N ARG A 166 -12.15 5.19 4.45
CA ARG A 166 -11.91 5.17 2.99
C ARG A 166 -10.45 5.45 2.68
N ILE A 167 -9.81 4.51 2.00
CA ILE A 167 -8.38 4.52 1.70
C ILE A 167 -8.21 4.50 0.18
N TYR A 168 -7.65 5.57 -0.39
CA TYR A 168 -7.32 5.63 -1.82
C TYR A 168 -5.86 5.24 -2.05
N ILE A 169 -5.65 4.20 -2.82
CA ILE A 169 -4.34 3.71 -3.28
C ILE A 169 -4.30 3.98 -4.78
N ALA A 170 -3.54 4.98 -5.19
CA ALA A 170 -3.63 5.51 -6.54
C ALA A 170 -3.06 4.58 -7.62
N GLY A 171 -2.12 3.69 -7.26
CA GLY A 171 -1.29 3.02 -8.26
C GLY A 171 -0.41 4.03 -9.00
N ASP A 172 0.07 3.68 -10.17
CA ASP A 172 0.86 4.58 -10.99
C ASP A 172 -0.03 5.43 -11.89
N THR A 173 -0.05 6.72 -11.61
CA THR A 173 -0.92 7.68 -12.28
C THR A 173 -0.34 9.10 -12.22
N GLU A 174 -0.73 9.96 -13.14
CA GLU A 174 -0.65 11.40 -12.97
C GLU A 174 -1.94 11.95 -12.34
N ASP A 175 -2.03 13.28 -12.14
CA ASP A 175 -3.19 14.01 -11.60
C ASP A 175 -4.35 14.07 -12.62
N ILE A 176 -4.98 12.95 -12.84
CA ILE A 176 -6.03 12.76 -13.86
C ILE A 176 -7.35 13.44 -13.49
N PRO A 177 -8.17 13.86 -14.47
CA PRO A 177 -9.45 14.55 -14.23
C PRO A 177 -10.42 13.77 -13.34
N GLU A 178 -10.42 12.44 -13.44
CA GLU A 178 -11.31 11.55 -12.69
C GLU A 178 -11.06 11.60 -11.18
N MET A 179 -9.91 12.11 -10.72
CA MET A 179 -9.66 12.35 -9.29
C MET A 179 -10.65 13.34 -8.67
N ALA A 180 -11.29 14.19 -9.49
CA ALA A 180 -12.35 15.09 -9.02
C ALA A 180 -13.64 14.34 -8.59
N GLU A 181 -13.81 13.09 -8.99
CA GLU A 181 -14.93 12.23 -8.60
C GLU A 181 -14.66 11.43 -7.32
N ILE A 182 -13.38 11.32 -6.93
CA ILE A 182 -12.94 10.63 -5.70
C ILE A 182 -13.24 11.54 -4.50
N LYS A 183 -14.13 11.10 -3.61
CA LYS A 183 -14.63 11.89 -2.48
C LYS A 183 -14.51 11.15 -1.15
N ASP A 184 -14.54 11.91 -0.07
CA ASP A 184 -14.60 11.41 1.30
C ASP A 184 -13.45 10.45 1.64
N ILE A 185 -12.25 10.77 1.18
CA ILE A 185 -11.04 9.97 1.42
C ILE A 185 -10.43 10.34 2.76
N ASP A 186 -10.29 9.36 3.65
CA ASP A 186 -9.60 9.53 4.92
C ASP A 186 -8.08 9.46 4.72
N ILE A 187 -7.60 8.50 3.91
CA ILE A 187 -6.18 8.24 3.70
C ILE A 187 -5.93 8.09 2.19
N ALA A 188 -4.93 8.78 1.65
CA ALA A 188 -4.50 8.61 0.27
C ALA A 188 -3.02 8.23 0.19
N PHE A 189 -2.71 7.27 -0.68
CA PHE A 189 -1.37 6.94 -1.13
C PHE A 189 -1.22 7.44 -2.57
N LEU A 190 -0.38 8.47 -2.77
CA LEU A 190 -0.19 9.11 -4.08
C LEU A 190 1.27 8.98 -4.53
N PRO A 191 1.52 8.52 -5.78
CA PRO A 191 2.87 8.33 -6.30
C PRO A 191 3.50 9.66 -6.72
N CYS A 192 4.83 9.74 -6.65
CA CYS A 192 5.57 10.95 -7.03
C CYS A 192 6.96 10.63 -7.59
N ASN A 193 7.03 9.99 -8.77
CA ASN A 193 8.29 9.58 -9.38
C ASN A 193 8.32 9.84 -10.89
N GLN A 194 9.06 10.84 -11.30
CA GLN A 194 9.22 11.16 -12.72
C GLN A 194 10.22 10.24 -13.42
N PRO A 195 9.99 9.87 -14.67
CA PRO A 195 8.91 10.30 -15.59
C PRO A 195 7.64 9.44 -15.54
N TYR A 196 7.54 8.53 -14.58
CA TYR A 196 6.54 7.44 -14.58
C TYR A 196 5.20 7.86 -13.98
N THR A 197 5.22 8.69 -12.95
CA THR A 197 4.04 9.15 -12.22
C THR A 197 4.01 10.67 -12.06
N MET A 198 3.43 11.21 -10.99
CA MET A 198 3.30 12.65 -10.75
C MET A 198 4.64 13.35 -10.51
N THR A 199 4.72 14.63 -10.88
CA THR A 199 5.66 15.57 -10.25
C THR A 199 5.15 15.93 -8.85
N THR A 200 5.97 16.62 -8.04
CA THR A 200 5.51 17.16 -6.73
C THR A 200 4.36 18.14 -6.90
N GLU A 201 4.36 18.98 -7.94
CA GLU A 201 3.29 19.93 -8.24
C GLU A 201 1.99 19.22 -8.67
N GLN A 202 2.11 18.13 -9.46
CA GLN A 202 0.96 17.29 -9.83
C GLN A 202 0.37 16.60 -8.58
N LEU A 203 1.21 16.07 -7.69
CA LEU A 203 0.76 15.46 -6.44
C LEU A 203 0.03 16.46 -5.54
N VAL A 204 0.53 17.70 -5.43
CA VAL A 204 -0.13 18.77 -4.68
C VAL A 204 -1.50 19.10 -5.29
N ARG A 205 -1.62 19.19 -6.62
CA ARG A 205 -2.92 19.40 -7.27
C ARG A 205 -3.88 18.24 -7.04
N ALA A 206 -3.39 16.99 -7.14
CA ALA A 206 -4.17 15.80 -6.83
C ALA A 206 -4.67 15.81 -5.38
N ALA A 207 -3.79 16.11 -4.42
CA ALA A 207 -4.15 16.22 -3.01
C ALA A 207 -5.22 17.31 -2.75
N ARG A 208 -5.10 18.48 -3.38
CA ARG A 208 -6.10 19.56 -3.31
C ARG A 208 -7.44 19.19 -3.96
N THR A 209 -7.43 18.34 -4.96
CA THR A 209 -8.63 17.85 -5.65
C THR A 209 -9.36 16.80 -4.83
N ILE A 210 -8.64 15.82 -4.29
CA ILE A 210 -9.16 14.68 -3.52
C ILE A 210 -9.49 15.10 -2.08
N ARG A 211 -8.64 15.96 -1.47
CA ARG A 211 -8.72 16.45 -0.08
C ARG A 211 -8.73 15.32 0.95
N PRO A 212 -7.75 14.41 0.94
CA PRO A 212 -7.67 13.38 1.95
C PRO A 212 -7.34 14.01 3.31
N ARG A 213 -7.74 13.35 4.41
CA ARG A 213 -7.34 13.78 5.75
C ARG A 213 -5.86 13.52 6.00
N VAL A 214 -5.36 12.37 5.51
CA VAL A 214 -3.95 11.97 5.60
C VAL A 214 -3.46 11.59 4.21
N LEU A 215 -2.26 12.05 3.86
CA LEU A 215 -1.58 11.74 2.62
C LEU A 215 -0.23 11.06 2.90
N PHE A 216 -0.04 9.91 2.30
CA PHE A 216 1.26 9.23 2.20
C PHE A 216 1.79 9.39 0.78
N PRO A 217 2.82 10.24 0.55
CA PRO A 217 3.61 10.14 -0.68
C PRO A 217 4.30 8.77 -0.69
N TYR A 218 4.13 8.00 -1.75
CA TYR A 218 4.78 6.71 -1.93
C TYR A 218 5.30 6.59 -3.36
N HIS A 219 6.02 5.52 -3.72
CA HIS A 219 6.58 5.38 -5.06
C HIS A 219 7.33 6.65 -5.51
N TYR A 220 8.11 7.26 -4.62
CA TYR A 220 8.76 8.54 -4.94
C TYR A 220 10.24 8.39 -5.36
N GLY A 221 10.86 7.23 -5.18
CA GLY A 221 12.25 6.98 -5.55
C GLY A 221 13.20 8.04 -5.01
N GLN A 222 13.92 8.69 -5.88
CA GLN A 222 14.84 9.78 -5.54
C GLN A 222 14.17 11.17 -5.53
N THR A 223 12.87 11.25 -5.73
CA THR A 223 12.14 12.54 -5.72
C THR A 223 12.15 13.14 -4.32
N ASN A 224 12.52 14.40 -4.21
CA ASN A 224 12.49 15.10 -2.93
C ASN A 224 11.06 15.51 -2.56
N VAL A 225 10.45 14.75 -1.66
CA VAL A 225 9.08 14.96 -1.15
C VAL A 225 9.03 15.74 0.18
N SER A 226 10.19 16.16 0.72
CA SER A 226 10.28 16.79 2.05
C SER A 226 9.53 18.12 2.18
N GLY A 227 9.24 18.81 1.08
CA GLY A 227 8.48 20.06 1.05
C GLY A 227 6.97 19.89 1.17
N LEU A 228 6.44 18.72 0.83
CA LEU A 228 4.99 18.46 0.75
C LEU A 228 4.22 18.74 2.06
N PRO A 229 4.74 18.39 3.27
CA PRO A 229 4.05 18.72 4.52
C PRO A 229 3.84 20.22 4.72
N THR A 230 4.80 21.04 4.29
CA THR A 230 4.71 22.51 4.39
C THR A 230 3.75 23.06 3.35
N GLU A 231 3.78 22.55 2.12
CA GLU A 231 2.99 23.05 1.01
C GLU A 231 1.48 22.75 1.17
N LEU A 232 1.14 21.61 1.77
CA LEU A 232 -0.26 21.18 1.99
C LEU A 232 -0.81 21.52 3.38
N LYS A 233 -0.02 22.19 4.22
CA LYS A 233 -0.42 22.52 5.60
C LYS A 233 -1.72 23.32 5.68
N ASP A 234 -1.85 24.36 4.83
CA ASP A 234 -3.00 25.23 4.84
C ASP A 234 -4.24 24.60 4.15
N ASP A 235 -4.03 23.52 3.41
CA ASP A 235 -5.10 22.70 2.82
C ASP A 235 -5.74 21.72 3.85
N GLY A 236 -5.17 21.64 5.06
CA GLY A 236 -5.64 20.77 6.14
C GLY A 236 -5.32 19.29 5.93
N VAL A 237 -4.35 18.98 5.09
CA VAL A 237 -3.89 17.61 4.78
C VAL A 237 -2.70 17.26 5.70
N ASP A 238 -2.82 16.17 6.46
CA ASP A 238 -1.72 15.61 7.25
C ASP A 238 -0.83 14.76 6.35
N VAL A 239 0.31 15.32 5.92
CA VAL A 239 1.26 14.62 5.03
C VAL A 239 2.27 13.83 5.84
N ARG A 240 2.32 12.52 5.66
CA ARG A 240 3.21 11.60 6.36
C ARG A 240 4.17 10.94 5.39
N ILE A 241 5.42 11.36 5.36
CA ILE A 241 6.48 10.74 4.56
C ILE A 241 6.98 9.51 5.32
N ARG A 242 7.08 8.37 4.62
CA ARG A 242 7.63 7.11 5.14
C ARG A 242 8.74 6.59 4.24
N HIS A 243 9.64 5.80 4.79
CA HIS A 243 10.78 5.27 4.05
C HIS A 243 10.38 4.03 3.27
N TYR A 244 9.96 4.23 2.03
CA TYR A 244 9.68 3.16 1.06
C TYR A 244 10.91 2.76 0.25
N GLU A 245 11.97 3.63 0.22
CA GLU A 245 13.16 3.50 -0.63
C GLU A 245 14.41 3.03 0.16
#